data_296a696779697d52e991b9a6422962eb
#
_entry.id   296a696779697d52e991b9a6422962eb
#
_cell.length_a   1.000
_cell.length_b   1.000
_cell.length_c   1.000
_cell.angle_alpha   90.00
_cell.angle_beta   90.00
_cell.angle_gamma   90.00
#
_symmetry.space_group_name_H-M   'P 1'
#
loop_
_entity.id
_entity.type
_entity.pdbx_description
1 polymer ?
#
loop_
_entity_poly.entity_id
_entity_poly.type
_entity_poly.pdbx_seq_one_letter_code
_entity_poly.pdbx_strand_id
1 'polypeptide(L)'
;MKILHCADLHMDSPMETHMTREQAAKRNAEILMSFQRMTGYAENENVRVVLIAGDLFDGERVTRRTVEGVLDAVRRTPQIDYLYVSGNHDDQTNAFADQEIPENFKRFTDKWNTIKYGDVAISGIEITKNNASALYEQLPAQKSRVNIVMLHGQISSACGVDQVNLNLLKGKNINYLALGHIHTYSCEQMDRDGIY
;
A
#
# COMPACT_ATOMS: atom_id res chain seq x y z
N MET A 1 9.89 16.50 4.16
CA MET A 1 9.96 15.04 4.28
C MET A 1 9.76 14.43 2.90
N LYS A 2 10.56 13.44 2.48
CA LYS A 2 10.33 12.67 1.26
C LYS A 2 9.50 11.43 1.58
N ILE A 3 8.55 11.11 0.72
CA ILE A 3 7.69 9.92 0.79
C ILE A 3 7.76 9.24 -0.57
N LEU A 4 7.83 7.91 -0.57
CA LEU A 4 7.73 7.09 -1.76
C LEU A 4 6.40 6.33 -1.69
N HIS A 5 5.69 6.25 -2.80
CA HIS A 5 4.45 5.47 -2.92
C HIS A 5 4.62 4.37 -3.96
N CYS A 6 4.23 3.17 -3.62
CA CYS A 6 4.12 2.02 -4.51
C CYS A 6 2.87 1.21 -4.17
N ALA A 7 2.40 0.42 -5.14
CA ALA A 7 1.27 -0.50 -5.00
C ALA A 7 1.41 -1.64 -6.03
N ASP A 8 0.58 -2.65 -5.93
CA ASP A 8 0.36 -3.67 -6.96
C ASP A 8 1.66 -4.38 -7.39
N LEU A 9 2.47 -4.78 -6.41
CA LEU A 9 3.72 -5.49 -6.69
C LEU A 9 3.48 -6.96 -7.05
N HIS A 10 2.41 -7.57 -6.57
CA HIS A 10 1.99 -8.94 -6.88
C HIS A 10 3.14 -9.96 -6.79
N MET A 11 3.89 -9.94 -5.69
CA MET A 11 4.96 -10.90 -5.48
C MET A 11 4.43 -12.32 -5.39
N ASP A 12 5.14 -13.26 -5.97
CA ASP A 12 4.75 -14.67 -6.12
C ASP A 12 3.49 -14.89 -6.97
N SER A 13 3.17 -13.94 -7.87
CA SER A 13 2.11 -14.16 -8.86
C SER A 13 2.33 -15.46 -9.64
N PRO A 14 1.30 -16.29 -9.80
CA PRO A 14 1.40 -17.56 -10.52
C PRO A 14 1.79 -17.40 -11.99
N MET A 15 1.57 -16.22 -12.58
CA MET A 15 1.92 -15.87 -13.98
C MET A 15 1.50 -16.95 -14.99
N GLU A 16 0.24 -17.40 -14.88
CA GLU A 16 -0.27 -18.60 -15.60
C GLU A 16 -0.39 -18.42 -17.11
N THR A 17 -0.21 -17.21 -17.65
CA THR A 17 -0.40 -16.92 -19.06
C THR A 17 0.94 -16.97 -19.83
N HIS A 18 1.12 -17.96 -20.68
CA HIS A 18 2.18 -18.04 -21.70
C HIS A 18 3.63 -18.14 -21.18
N MET A 19 3.85 -18.36 -19.90
CA MET A 19 5.19 -18.53 -19.32
C MET A 19 5.44 -19.97 -18.89
N THR A 20 6.69 -20.45 -19.07
CA THR A 20 7.13 -21.68 -18.43
C THR A 20 7.33 -21.44 -16.93
N ARG A 21 7.32 -22.50 -16.11
CA ARG A 21 7.59 -22.41 -14.67
C ARG A 21 8.93 -21.72 -14.37
N GLU A 22 9.94 -21.95 -15.18
CA GLU A 22 11.26 -21.31 -15.03
C GLU A 22 11.18 -19.80 -15.30
N GLN A 23 10.45 -19.40 -16.34
CA GLN A 23 10.22 -17.99 -16.66
C GLN A 23 9.44 -17.28 -15.57
N ALA A 24 8.38 -17.91 -15.04
CA ALA A 24 7.60 -17.37 -13.93
C ALA A 24 8.46 -17.20 -12.66
N ALA A 25 9.25 -18.21 -12.30
CA ALA A 25 10.15 -18.13 -11.16
C ALA A 25 11.20 -17.01 -11.31
N LYS A 26 11.75 -16.83 -12.53
CA LYS A 26 12.67 -15.73 -12.82
C LYS A 26 11.99 -14.37 -12.66
N ARG A 27 10.76 -14.20 -13.18
CA ARG A 27 9.99 -12.95 -13.04
C ARG A 27 9.68 -12.63 -11.59
N ASN A 28 9.25 -13.60 -10.80
CA ASN A 28 9.01 -13.40 -9.36
C ASN A 28 10.28 -12.97 -8.62
N ALA A 29 11.43 -13.57 -8.95
CA ALA A 29 12.71 -13.14 -8.42
C ALA A 29 13.06 -11.69 -8.83
N GLU A 30 12.78 -11.29 -10.06
CA GLU A 30 13.00 -9.93 -10.55
C GLU A 30 12.10 -8.90 -9.84
N ILE A 31 10.86 -9.25 -9.51
CA ILE A 31 9.95 -8.39 -8.73
C ILE A 31 10.50 -8.16 -7.33
N LEU A 32 10.89 -9.23 -6.62
CA LEU A 32 11.51 -9.12 -5.29
C LEU A 32 12.80 -8.28 -5.33
N MET A 33 13.66 -8.51 -6.32
CA MET A 33 14.87 -7.70 -6.52
C MET A 33 14.54 -6.23 -6.81
N SER A 34 13.44 -5.94 -7.49
CA SER A 34 12.99 -4.57 -7.76
C SER A 34 12.53 -3.87 -6.47
N PHE A 35 11.81 -4.59 -5.62
CA PHE A 35 11.46 -4.09 -4.28
C PHE A 35 12.72 -3.79 -3.45
N GLN A 36 13.69 -4.70 -3.42
CA GLN A 36 14.95 -4.50 -2.70
C GLN A 36 15.76 -3.32 -3.24
N ARG A 37 15.77 -3.10 -4.57
CA ARG A 37 16.38 -1.91 -5.17
C ARG A 37 15.64 -0.63 -4.82
N MET A 38 14.30 -0.68 -4.75
CA MET A 38 13.47 0.44 -4.31
C MET A 38 13.79 0.83 -2.87
N THR A 39 13.96 -0.13 -1.95
CA THR A 39 14.34 0.18 -0.56
C THR A 39 15.72 0.84 -0.47
N GLY A 40 16.69 0.34 -1.24
CA GLY A 40 18.01 0.97 -1.33
C GLY A 40 17.98 2.37 -1.95
N TYR A 41 17.16 2.59 -2.97
CA TYR A 41 16.93 3.92 -3.53
C TYR A 41 16.30 4.86 -2.50
N ALA A 42 15.29 4.38 -1.76
CA ALA A 42 14.63 5.15 -0.71
C ALA A 42 15.62 5.59 0.39
N GLU A 43 16.55 4.73 0.77
CA GLU A 43 17.62 5.04 1.71
C GLU A 43 18.56 6.13 1.17
N ASN A 44 19.08 5.97 -0.05
CA ASN A 44 19.98 6.92 -0.69
C ASN A 44 19.34 8.31 -0.87
N GLU A 45 18.04 8.35 -1.12
CA GLU A 45 17.27 9.58 -1.29
C GLU A 45 16.78 10.19 0.03
N ASN A 46 17.11 9.59 1.17
CA ASN A 46 16.62 10.02 2.47
C ASN A 46 15.08 10.07 2.55
N VAL A 47 14.42 9.08 1.97
CA VAL A 47 12.97 8.87 2.11
C VAL A 47 12.68 8.52 3.57
N ARG A 48 11.66 9.14 4.15
CA ARG A 48 11.26 8.88 5.55
C ARG A 48 10.18 7.82 5.65
N VAL A 49 9.33 7.74 4.63
CA VAL A 49 8.17 6.83 4.63
C VAL A 49 8.00 6.23 3.24
N VAL A 50 7.79 4.93 3.17
CA VAL A 50 7.32 4.21 1.99
C VAL A 50 5.86 3.82 2.23
N LEU A 51 4.97 4.21 1.32
CA LEU A 51 3.56 3.81 1.30
C LEU A 51 3.43 2.61 0.37
N ILE A 52 2.84 1.53 0.85
CA ILE A 52 2.51 0.33 0.08
C ILE A 52 0.99 0.22 0.06
N ALA A 53 0.37 0.68 -1.04
CA ALA A 53 -1.07 0.81 -1.13
C ALA A 53 -1.74 -0.44 -1.73
N GLY A 54 -1.48 -1.60 -1.14
CA GLY A 54 -2.10 -2.88 -1.42
C GLY A 54 -1.40 -3.74 -2.47
N ASP A 55 -1.84 -4.97 -2.55
CA ASP A 55 -1.40 -6.01 -3.47
C ASP A 55 0.13 -6.19 -3.48
N LEU A 56 0.69 -6.31 -2.27
CA LEU A 56 2.11 -6.61 -2.09
C LEU A 56 2.42 -8.03 -2.55
N PHE A 57 1.53 -8.96 -2.25
CA PHE A 57 1.62 -10.36 -2.64
C PHE A 57 0.46 -10.75 -3.55
N ASP A 58 0.61 -11.88 -4.27
CA ASP A 58 -0.42 -12.37 -5.17
C ASP A 58 -0.73 -13.86 -4.89
N GLY A 59 -1.98 -14.10 -4.44
CA GLY A 59 -2.56 -15.41 -4.34
C GLY A 59 -2.24 -16.19 -3.06
N GLU A 60 -2.82 -17.40 -2.99
CA GLU A 60 -2.81 -18.28 -1.82
C GLU A 60 -1.43 -18.88 -1.49
N ARG A 61 -0.43 -18.76 -2.35
CA ARG A 61 0.84 -19.50 -2.28
C ARG A 61 2.06 -18.59 -2.23
N VAL A 62 1.99 -17.58 -1.38
CA VAL A 62 3.17 -16.75 -1.13
C VAL A 62 4.24 -17.60 -0.44
N THR A 63 5.45 -17.61 -1.00
CA THR A 63 6.54 -18.39 -0.43
C THR A 63 7.14 -17.70 0.79
N ARG A 64 7.50 -18.48 1.80
CA ARG A 64 8.21 -17.96 2.98
C ARG A 64 9.46 -17.16 2.58
N ARG A 65 10.18 -17.63 1.55
CA ARG A 65 11.37 -16.95 1.03
C ARG A 65 11.07 -15.53 0.54
N THR A 66 9.95 -15.33 -0.15
CA THR A 66 9.53 -14.02 -0.65
C THR A 66 9.18 -13.09 0.50
N VAL A 67 8.40 -13.58 1.48
CA VAL A 67 8.05 -12.80 2.67
C VAL A 67 9.30 -12.40 3.47
N GLU A 68 10.20 -13.36 3.75
CA GLU A 68 11.47 -13.09 4.41
C GLU A 68 12.31 -12.08 3.61
N GLY A 69 12.37 -12.19 2.29
CA GLY A 69 13.09 -11.27 1.43
C GLY A 69 12.57 -9.83 1.48
N VAL A 70 11.25 -9.65 1.62
CA VAL A 70 10.60 -8.34 1.84
C VAL A 70 10.96 -7.81 3.23
N LEU A 71 10.73 -8.61 4.28
CA LEU A 71 10.99 -8.18 5.67
C LEU A 71 12.46 -7.89 5.91
N ASP A 72 13.38 -8.64 5.30
CA ASP A 72 14.82 -8.38 5.36
C ASP A 72 15.21 -7.06 4.70
N ALA A 73 14.59 -6.72 3.55
CA ALA A 73 14.81 -5.43 2.93
C ALA A 73 14.35 -4.27 3.83
N VAL A 74 13.21 -4.44 4.50
CA VAL A 74 12.68 -3.49 5.49
C VAL A 74 13.61 -3.37 6.72
N ARG A 75 14.08 -4.49 7.27
CA ARG A 75 15.01 -4.49 8.43
C ARG A 75 16.33 -3.78 8.16
N ARG A 76 16.81 -3.82 6.89
CA ARG A 76 18.06 -3.14 6.50
C ARG A 76 17.97 -1.63 6.46
N THR A 77 16.76 -1.09 6.46
CA THR A 77 16.49 0.36 6.39
C THR A 77 15.63 0.84 7.58
N PRO A 78 16.11 0.66 8.84
CA PRO A 78 15.30 0.91 10.04
C PRO A 78 14.90 2.37 10.24
N GLN A 79 15.56 3.30 9.54
CA GLN A 79 15.23 4.73 9.54
C GLN A 79 14.02 5.07 8.65
N ILE A 80 13.55 4.12 7.82
CA ILE A 80 12.40 4.28 6.92
C ILE A 80 11.22 3.51 7.50
N ASP A 81 10.09 4.16 7.67
CA ASP A 81 8.84 3.48 7.99
C ASP A 81 8.14 3.00 6.70
N TYR A 82 7.71 1.76 6.69
CA TYR A 82 6.91 1.17 5.63
C TYR A 82 5.47 1.04 6.13
N LEU A 83 4.57 1.79 5.51
CA LEU A 83 3.15 1.79 5.86
C LEU A 83 2.39 0.97 4.82
N TYR A 84 1.69 -0.04 5.26
CA TYR A 84 1.06 -1.01 4.39
C TYR A 84 -0.45 -1.12 4.65
N VAL A 85 -1.22 -1.02 3.58
CA VAL A 85 -2.64 -1.38 3.50
C VAL A 85 -2.73 -2.64 2.64
N SER A 86 -3.48 -3.65 3.07
CA SER A 86 -3.72 -4.85 2.26
C SER A 86 -4.61 -4.53 1.06
N GLY A 87 -4.36 -5.21 -0.06
CA GLY A 87 -5.24 -5.24 -1.20
C GLY A 87 -6.04 -6.54 -1.28
N ASN A 88 -6.87 -6.68 -2.30
CA ASN A 88 -7.75 -7.85 -2.47
C ASN A 88 -6.98 -9.15 -2.74
N HIS A 89 -5.76 -9.08 -3.29
CA HIS A 89 -4.90 -10.25 -3.47
C HIS A 89 -4.18 -10.64 -2.18
N ASP A 90 -3.89 -9.69 -1.30
CA ASP A 90 -3.25 -9.94 -0.01
C ASP A 90 -4.19 -10.61 0.99
N ASP A 91 -5.49 -10.33 0.95
CA ASP A 91 -6.50 -10.87 1.88
C ASP A 91 -6.58 -12.40 1.87
N GLN A 92 -6.19 -13.01 0.75
CA GLN A 92 -6.15 -14.45 0.57
C GLN A 92 -4.87 -15.09 1.13
N THR A 93 -3.91 -14.27 1.56
CA THR A 93 -2.62 -14.73 2.03
C THR A 93 -2.53 -14.63 3.55
N ASN A 94 -2.00 -15.67 4.19
CA ASN A 94 -1.57 -15.60 5.59
C ASN A 94 -0.06 -15.33 5.66
N ALA A 95 0.44 -14.51 4.73
CA ALA A 95 1.86 -14.34 4.46
C ALA A 95 2.69 -13.98 5.70
N PHE A 96 2.11 -13.22 6.61
CA PHE A 96 2.81 -12.72 7.80
C PHE A 96 2.53 -13.53 9.08
N ALA A 97 1.74 -14.62 9.04
CA ALA A 97 1.25 -15.31 10.26
C ALA A 97 2.35 -15.78 11.20
N ASP A 98 3.45 -16.33 10.65
CA ASP A 98 4.54 -16.90 11.43
C ASP A 98 5.84 -16.09 11.27
N GLN A 99 5.72 -14.78 10.99
CA GLN A 99 6.85 -13.91 10.75
C GLN A 99 7.04 -12.88 11.86
N GLU A 100 8.28 -12.64 12.23
CA GLU A 100 8.64 -11.52 13.07
C GLU A 100 8.63 -10.23 12.24
N ILE A 101 7.61 -9.40 12.49
CA ILE A 101 7.40 -8.16 11.74
C ILE A 101 8.33 -7.07 12.30
N PRO A 102 9.17 -6.42 11.48
CA PRO A 102 10.01 -5.31 11.92
C PRO A 102 9.16 -4.12 12.43
N GLU A 103 9.63 -3.41 13.45
CA GLU A 103 8.92 -2.25 14.03
C GLU A 103 8.64 -1.13 13.02
N ASN A 104 9.48 -1.02 12.00
CA ASN A 104 9.33 -0.04 10.92
C ASN A 104 8.39 -0.53 9.78
N PHE A 105 7.81 -1.73 9.84
CA PHE A 105 6.76 -2.21 8.96
C PHE A 105 5.40 -2.14 9.67
N LYS A 106 4.61 -1.13 9.35
CA LYS A 106 3.36 -0.81 10.04
C LYS A 106 2.18 -1.12 9.16
N ARG A 107 1.31 -2.01 9.64
CA ARG A 107 0.11 -2.45 8.91
C ARG A 107 -1.11 -1.67 9.39
N PHE A 108 -1.89 -1.21 8.44
CA PHE A 108 -3.26 -0.76 8.71
C PHE A 108 -4.21 -1.97 8.75
N THR A 109 -5.36 -1.79 9.37
CA THR A 109 -6.39 -2.82 9.54
C THR A 109 -7.74 -2.30 9.05
N ASP A 110 -8.82 -3.01 9.35
CA ASP A 110 -10.21 -2.63 9.06
C ASP A 110 -10.74 -1.41 9.84
N LYS A 111 -9.87 -0.79 10.66
CA LYS A 111 -10.15 0.45 11.37
C LYS A 111 -9.18 1.54 10.99
N TRP A 112 -9.67 2.77 10.89
CA TRP A 112 -8.81 3.91 10.67
C TRP A 112 -7.70 4.00 11.72
N ASN A 113 -6.47 4.09 11.24
CA ASN A 113 -5.31 4.44 12.05
C ASN A 113 -4.55 5.59 11.39
N THR A 114 -3.94 6.45 12.21
CA THR A 114 -3.18 7.62 11.74
C THR A 114 -1.81 7.65 12.37
N ILE A 115 -0.79 7.71 11.53
CA ILE A 115 0.61 7.86 11.94
C ILE A 115 1.06 9.28 11.59
N LYS A 116 1.71 9.96 12.54
CA LYS A 116 2.06 11.38 12.41
C LYS A 116 3.57 11.57 12.28
N TYR A 117 3.97 12.41 11.33
CA TYR A 117 5.35 12.81 11.08
C TYR A 117 5.42 14.34 11.02
N GLY A 118 5.62 14.99 12.19
CA GLY A 118 5.55 16.45 12.27
C GLY A 118 4.19 16.97 11.81
N ASP A 119 4.16 17.76 10.74
CA ASP A 119 2.93 18.33 10.17
C ASP A 119 2.21 17.42 9.17
N VAL A 120 2.74 16.22 8.90
CA VAL A 120 2.12 15.25 8.01
C VAL A 120 1.40 14.18 8.82
N ALA A 121 0.15 13.92 8.48
CA ALA A 121 -0.65 12.82 9.02
C ALA A 121 -0.95 11.82 7.90
N ILE A 122 -0.59 10.56 8.11
CA ILE A 122 -0.83 9.47 7.15
C ILE A 122 -1.86 8.54 7.77
N SER A 123 -3.03 8.47 7.16
CA SER A 123 -4.15 7.65 7.62
C SER A 123 -4.41 6.53 6.63
N GLY A 124 -4.61 5.32 7.12
CA GLY A 124 -4.92 4.17 6.29
C GLY A 124 -6.01 3.29 6.91
N ILE A 125 -6.70 2.57 6.06
CA ILE A 125 -7.71 1.58 6.43
C ILE A 125 -7.81 0.52 5.33
N GLU A 126 -7.94 -0.74 5.70
CA GLU A 126 -8.32 -1.83 4.80
C GLU A 126 -9.82 -1.74 4.51
N ILE A 127 -10.20 -1.73 3.23
CA ILE A 127 -11.62 -1.70 2.84
C ILE A 127 -12.16 -3.13 2.92
N THR A 128 -13.16 -3.31 3.76
CA THR A 128 -13.85 -4.59 3.96
C THR A 128 -15.33 -4.46 3.67
N LYS A 129 -16.02 -5.59 3.53
CA LYS A 129 -17.49 -5.59 3.37
C LYS A 129 -18.21 -4.87 4.52
N ASN A 130 -17.61 -4.84 5.71
CA ASN A 130 -18.21 -4.27 6.91
C ASN A 130 -18.03 -2.76 7.01
N ASN A 131 -16.98 -2.18 6.40
CA ASN A 131 -16.66 -0.77 6.54
C ASN A 131 -16.79 0.04 5.24
N ALA A 132 -16.91 -0.59 4.07
CA ALA A 132 -16.86 0.04 2.75
C ALA A 132 -17.80 1.26 2.58
N SER A 133 -18.95 1.28 3.25
CA SER A 133 -19.89 2.41 3.19
C SER A 133 -19.60 3.47 4.26
N ALA A 134 -19.13 3.05 5.44
CA ALA A 134 -19.02 3.93 6.61
C ALA A 134 -17.63 4.60 6.72
N LEU A 135 -16.60 4.08 6.08
CA LEU A 135 -15.22 4.56 6.22
C LEU A 135 -15.07 6.06 5.88
N TYR A 136 -15.87 6.56 4.95
CA TYR A 136 -15.80 7.94 4.49
C TYR A 136 -16.25 8.95 5.55
N GLU A 137 -17.20 8.58 6.40
CA GLU A 137 -17.70 9.46 7.48
C GLU A 137 -16.70 9.55 8.64
N GLN A 138 -15.92 8.49 8.85
CA GLN A 138 -14.99 8.34 9.96
C GLN A 138 -13.56 8.77 9.61
N LEU A 139 -13.33 9.34 8.43
CA LEU A 139 -12.00 9.73 7.96
C LEU A 139 -11.34 10.72 8.94
N PRO A 140 -10.14 10.41 9.49
CA PRO A 140 -9.51 11.20 10.55
C PRO A 140 -8.68 12.38 10.03
N ALA A 141 -9.05 13.02 8.92
CA ALA A 141 -8.30 14.14 8.34
C ALA A 141 -8.33 15.38 9.26
N GLN A 142 -7.17 16.00 9.47
CA GLN A 142 -7.00 17.15 10.37
C GLN A 142 -6.80 18.43 9.57
N LYS A 143 -7.53 19.50 9.88
CA LYS A 143 -7.49 20.78 9.13
C LYS A 143 -6.13 21.47 9.13
N SER A 144 -5.33 21.28 10.18
CA SER A 144 -4.02 21.94 10.36
C SER A 144 -2.82 21.13 9.87
N ARG A 145 -3.05 20.04 9.13
CA ARG A 145 -2.00 19.12 8.71
C ARG A 145 -2.08 18.80 7.22
N VAL A 146 -0.94 18.40 6.66
CA VAL A 146 -0.91 17.72 5.39
C VAL A 146 -1.45 16.31 5.61
N ASN A 147 -2.58 15.98 5.02
CA ASN A 147 -3.22 14.68 5.18
C ASN A 147 -2.96 13.82 3.95
N ILE A 148 -2.39 12.66 4.20
CA ILE A 148 -2.23 11.58 3.22
C ILE A 148 -3.17 10.45 3.63
N VAL A 149 -3.93 9.94 2.69
CA VAL A 149 -4.86 8.82 2.91
C VAL A 149 -4.42 7.66 2.05
N MET A 150 -4.35 6.48 2.64
CA MET A 150 -4.01 5.24 1.95
C MET A 150 -5.24 4.34 1.89
N LEU A 151 -5.62 3.96 0.68
CA LEU A 151 -6.69 3.00 0.39
C LEU A 151 -6.24 2.09 -0.76
N HIS A 152 -6.88 0.93 -0.88
CA HIS A 152 -6.72 0.07 -2.05
C HIS A 152 -8.07 -0.12 -2.74
N GLY A 153 -8.13 0.14 -4.05
CA GLY A 153 -9.34 0.00 -4.86
C GLY A 153 -9.39 0.95 -6.05
N GLN A 154 -10.20 0.60 -7.03
CA GLN A 154 -10.45 1.44 -8.20
C GLN A 154 -11.40 2.61 -7.86
N ILE A 155 -11.19 3.74 -8.53
CA ILE A 155 -12.11 4.87 -8.42
C ILE A 155 -13.46 4.51 -9.01
N SER A 156 -14.51 4.77 -8.23
CA SER A 156 -15.89 4.44 -8.56
C SER A 156 -16.86 5.51 -8.02
N SER A 157 -18.09 5.50 -8.50
CA SER A 157 -19.20 6.23 -7.88
C SER A 157 -19.93 5.41 -6.80
N ALA A 158 -19.60 4.13 -6.66
CA ALA A 158 -20.15 3.23 -5.66
C ALA A 158 -19.16 3.03 -4.48
N CYS A 159 -19.64 2.40 -3.42
CA CYS A 159 -18.84 1.96 -2.29
C CYS A 159 -18.79 0.42 -2.29
N GLY A 160 -17.60 -0.15 -2.21
CA GLY A 160 -17.39 -1.60 -2.23
C GLY A 160 -15.99 -1.96 -1.76
N VAL A 161 -15.70 -3.24 -1.66
CA VAL A 161 -14.40 -3.73 -1.15
C VAL A 161 -13.25 -3.21 -2.03
N ASP A 162 -13.40 -3.28 -3.35
CA ASP A 162 -12.37 -2.84 -4.30
C ASP A 162 -12.74 -1.51 -4.98
N GLN A 163 -13.55 -0.69 -4.30
CA GLN A 163 -14.09 0.55 -4.86
C GLN A 163 -13.88 1.72 -3.92
N VAL A 164 -13.29 2.78 -4.44
CA VAL A 164 -13.08 4.03 -3.73
C VAL A 164 -13.95 5.12 -4.32
N ASN A 165 -14.93 5.58 -3.55
CA ASN A 165 -15.81 6.65 -3.98
C ASN A 165 -15.16 8.01 -3.76
N LEU A 166 -14.56 8.53 -4.82
CA LEU A 166 -13.85 9.80 -4.80
C LEU A 166 -14.73 10.99 -4.40
N ASN A 167 -16.03 10.96 -4.76
CA ASN A 167 -16.94 12.04 -4.42
C ASN A 167 -17.18 12.17 -2.91
N LEU A 168 -17.05 11.07 -2.17
CA LEU A 168 -17.16 11.08 -0.70
C LEU A 168 -15.88 11.52 0.01
N LEU A 169 -14.76 11.60 -0.73
CA LEU A 169 -13.46 12.07 -0.22
C LEU A 169 -13.21 13.55 -0.52
N LYS A 170 -13.82 14.09 -1.57
CA LYS A 170 -13.67 15.50 -1.96
C LYS A 170 -14.04 16.45 -0.81
N GLY A 171 -13.24 17.50 -0.62
CA GLY A 171 -13.44 18.51 0.41
C GLY A 171 -13.13 18.04 1.84
N LYS A 172 -12.60 16.84 2.04
CA LYS A 172 -12.25 16.29 3.36
C LYS A 172 -10.82 16.61 3.80
N ASN A 173 -10.20 17.63 3.21
CA ASN A 173 -8.84 18.06 3.54
C ASN A 173 -7.79 16.97 3.35
N ILE A 174 -7.88 16.24 2.23
CA ILE A 174 -6.90 15.27 1.78
C ILE A 174 -5.98 15.94 0.78
N ASN A 175 -4.67 15.96 1.05
CA ASN A 175 -3.68 16.53 0.14
C ASN A 175 -3.14 15.48 -0.86
N TYR A 176 -3.08 14.22 -0.42
CA TYR A 176 -2.67 13.11 -1.28
C TYR A 176 -3.47 11.85 -0.93
N LEU A 177 -4.07 11.24 -1.93
CA LEU A 177 -4.73 9.95 -1.81
C LEU A 177 -3.86 8.89 -2.51
N ALA A 178 -3.21 8.05 -1.73
CA ALA A 178 -2.40 6.94 -2.22
C ALA A 178 -3.30 5.74 -2.49
N LEU A 179 -3.40 5.37 -3.77
CA LEU A 179 -4.22 4.25 -4.25
C LEU A 179 -3.37 3.17 -4.90
N GLY A 180 -3.85 1.95 -4.88
CA GLY A 180 -3.45 0.81 -5.71
C GLY A 180 -4.67 0.21 -6.39
N HIS A 181 -4.52 -0.99 -6.98
CA HIS A 181 -5.53 -1.80 -7.68
C HIS A 181 -5.55 -1.62 -9.20
N ILE A 182 -5.31 -0.43 -9.72
CA ILE A 182 -5.25 -0.21 -11.16
C ILE A 182 -3.78 -0.17 -11.59
N HIS A 183 -3.34 -1.16 -12.38
CA HIS A 183 -1.93 -1.34 -12.78
C HIS A 183 -1.49 -0.30 -13.84
N THR A 184 -2.01 0.91 -13.71
CA THR A 184 -1.65 2.02 -14.58
C THR A 184 -1.39 3.25 -13.72
N TYR A 185 -0.18 3.81 -13.84
CA TYR A 185 0.14 5.04 -13.13
C TYR A 185 -0.74 6.18 -13.59
N SER A 186 -1.34 6.88 -12.64
CA SER A 186 -2.02 8.16 -12.84
C SER A 186 -1.69 9.11 -11.69
N CYS A 187 -1.81 10.40 -11.95
CA CYS A 187 -1.72 11.43 -10.93
C CYS A 187 -2.69 12.54 -11.36
N GLU A 188 -3.84 12.55 -10.73
CA GLU A 188 -4.95 13.42 -11.12
C GLU A 188 -5.39 14.31 -9.95
N GLN A 189 -5.97 15.44 -10.26
CA GLN A 189 -6.51 16.34 -9.26
C GLN A 189 -7.84 15.80 -8.73
N MET A 190 -7.92 15.59 -7.42
CA MET A 190 -9.13 15.13 -6.76
C MET A 190 -10.12 16.28 -6.53
N ASP A 191 -9.60 17.39 -5.97
CA ASP A 191 -10.32 18.63 -5.68
C ASP A 191 -9.35 19.81 -5.68
N ARG A 192 -9.73 20.95 -5.05
CA ARG A 192 -8.89 22.16 -5.04
C ARG A 192 -7.48 21.92 -4.46
N ASP A 193 -7.37 21.11 -3.42
CA ASP A 193 -6.17 21.00 -2.58
C ASP A 193 -5.58 19.58 -2.59
N GLY A 194 -6.28 18.60 -3.16
CA GLY A 194 -5.91 17.19 -3.14
C GLY A 194 -5.66 16.58 -4.52
N ILE A 195 -4.71 15.64 -4.59
CA ILE A 195 -4.40 14.78 -5.73
C ILE A 195 -4.45 13.31 -5.35
N TYR A 196 -4.58 12.43 -6.35
CA TYR A 196 -4.53 10.97 -6.17
C TYR A 196 -3.74 10.29 -7.28
#